data_a86fbacaa7400c72a161bfe856925590
#
_entry.id   a86fbacaa7400c72a161bfe856925590
#
_cell.length_a   1.000
_cell.length_b   1.000
_cell.length_c   1.000
_cell.angle_alpha   90.00
_cell.angle_beta   90.00
_cell.angle_gamma   90.00
#
_symmetry.space_group_name_H-M   'P 1'
#
loop_
_entity.id
_entity.type
_entity.pdbx_description
1 polymer ?
#
loop_
_entity_poly.entity_id
_entity_poly.type
_entity_poly.pdbx_seq_one_letter_code
_entity_poly.pdbx_strand_id
1 'polypeptide(L)'
;MAQTLAQTKQISQSHTFDVSQSHHKTPDDTNSHSVIYSTQNLDLWYGENHALQNINLDIYENQITAIIGPSGCGKSTYIKTLNRMVELVPSVKTAGKILYRDQDIFDQKYSKEQLRTNVGMVFQQPNPFPKSIYDNITYGPKIHGIKNK
;
A
#
# COMPACT_ATOMS: atom_id res chain seq x y z
N MET A 1 29.14 47.58 12.69
CA MET A 1 27.91 46.87 12.95
C MET A 1 27.76 45.78 11.88
N ALA A 2 28.09 44.55 12.21
CA ALA A 2 28.14 43.43 11.29
C ALA A 2 26.79 42.71 11.32
N GLN A 3 26.16 42.58 10.12
CA GLN A 3 24.96 41.75 9.93
C GLN A 3 25.40 40.31 9.70
N THR A 4 25.05 39.45 10.63
CA THR A 4 25.17 38.01 10.49
C THR A 4 23.92 37.48 9.77
N LEU A 5 24.04 37.14 8.51
CA LEU A 5 23.04 36.37 7.77
C LEU A 5 23.26 34.89 8.04
N ALA A 6 22.40 34.31 8.86
CA ALA A 6 22.32 32.87 9.05
C ALA A 6 21.70 32.24 7.81
N GLN A 7 22.49 31.56 7.01
CA GLN A 7 22.03 30.70 5.93
C GLN A 7 21.45 29.42 6.54
N THR A 8 20.12 29.31 6.53
CA THR A 8 19.43 28.04 6.80
C THR A 8 19.61 27.14 5.59
N LYS A 9 20.55 26.23 5.67
CA LYS A 9 20.73 25.16 4.70
C LYS A 9 19.59 24.15 4.89
N GLN A 10 18.60 24.19 4.03
CA GLN A 10 17.63 23.11 3.89
C GLN A 10 18.37 21.85 3.40
N ILE A 11 18.54 20.90 4.28
CA ILE A 11 18.99 19.56 3.94
C ILE A 11 17.74 18.82 3.43
N SER A 12 17.54 18.83 2.13
CA SER A 12 16.63 17.93 1.46
C SER A 12 17.24 16.53 1.52
N GLN A 13 16.92 15.77 2.55
CA GLN A 13 17.20 14.35 2.59
C GLN A 13 16.11 13.63 1.80
N SER A 14 16.40 13.27 0.56
CA SER A 14 15.65 12.30 -0.21
C SER A 14 15.82 10.94 0.46
N HIS A 15 14.86 10.56 1.31
CA HIS A 15 14.81 9.19 1.85
C HIS A 15 14.30 8.27 0.76
N THR A 16 15.22 7.69 0.01
CA THR A 16 14.94 6.63 -0.95
C THR A 16 14.52 5.38 -0.18
N PHE A 17 13.37 4.85 -0.53
CA PHE A 17 12.87 3.57 -0.04
C PHE A 17 13.64 2.46 -0.76
N ASP A 18 14.54 1.78 -0.05
CA ASP A 18 15.26 0.61 -0.57
C ASP A 18 14.51 -0.65 -0.14
N VAL A 19 13.97 -1.39 -1.11
CA VAL A 19 13.36 -2.70 -0.89
C VAL A 19 14.42 -3.74 -1.15
N SER A 20 15.23 -4.03 -0.16
CA SER A 20 16.15 -5.17 -0.19
C SER A 20 15.33 -6.47 -0.06
N GLN A 21 15.01 -7.10 -1.19
CA GLN A 21 14.50 -8.46 -1.18
C GLN A 21 15.65 -9.42 -0.84
N SER A 22 15.78 -9.79 0.42
CA SER A 22 16.66 -10.91 0.80
C SER A 22 15.98 -12.23 0.42
N HIS A 23 16.20 -12.69 -0.81
CA HIS A 23 15.87 -14.05 -1.20
C HIS A 23 16.88 -15.00 -0.55
N HIS A 24 16.49 -15.60 0.57
CA HIS A 24 17.20 -16.77 1.09
C HIS A 24 16.76 -17.97 0.23
N LYS A 25 17.53 -18.24 -0.85
CA LYS A 25 17.35 -19.45 -1.65
C LYS A 25 17.81 -20.64 -0.82
N THR A 26 16.88 -21.42 -0.31
CA THR A 26 17.14 -22.81 0.04
C THR A 26 17.09 -23.65 -1.24
N PRO A 27 17.93 -24.71 -1.38
CA PRO A 27 18.14 -25.43 -2.65
C PRO A 27 16.99 -26.31 -3.15
N ASP A 28 15.76 -26.16 -2.63
CA ASP A 28 14.67 -27.13 -2.91
C ASP A 28 13.34 -26.48 -3.34
N ASP A 29 13.38 -25.23 -3.84
CA ASP A 29 12.18 -24.52 -4.29
C ASP A 29 11.90 -24.70 -5.79
N THR A 30 11.33 -25.85 -6.17
CA THR A 30 10.60 -26.05 -7.44
C THR A 30 9.18 -25.47 -7.40
N ASN A 31 8.80 -24.73 -6.36
CA ASN A 31 7.53 -24.02 -6.27
C ASN A 31 7.67 -22.63 -6.90
N SER A 32 7.28 -22.52 -8.18
CA SER A 32 7.09 -21.21 -8.83
C SER A 32 5.91 -20.50 -8.16
N HIS A 33 6.19 -19.66 -7.15
CA HIS A 33 5.16 -18.83 -6.53
C HIS A 33 4.65 -17.83 -7.56
N SER A 34 3.34 -17.82 -7.80
CA SER A 34 2.72 -16.83 -8.69
C SER A 34 2.75 -15.45 -8.04
N VAL A 35 3.00 -14.42 -8.86
CA VAL A 35 2.94 -13.02 -8.41
C VAL A 35 1.48 -12.64 -8.26
N ILE A 36 1.08 -12.19 -7.07
CA ILE A 36 -0.29 -11.70 -6.82
C ILE A 36 -0.39 -10.19 -7.04
N TYR A 37 0.66 -9.43 -6.66
CA TYR A 37 0.79 -8.02 -6.96
C TYR A 37 2.09 -7.74 -7.68
N SER A 38 2.03 -6.97 -8.77
CA SER A 38 3.20 -6.41 -9.44
C SER A 38 3.06 -4.90 -9.50
N THR A 39 3.96 -4.20 -8.83
CA THR A 39 4.05 -2.75 -8.84
C THR A 39 5.13 -2.31 -9.80
N GLN A 40 4.79 -1.41 -10.72
CA GLN A 40 5.67 -1.00 -11.82
C GLN A 40 5.76 0.52 -11.89
N ASN A 41 6.95 1.05 -11.60
CA ASN A 41 7.30 2.47 -11.67
C ASN A 41 6.25 3.35 -10.95
N LEU A 42 5.82 2.92 -9.76
CA LEU A 42 4.80 3.63 -9.01
C LEU A 42 5.35 4.90 -8.40
N ASP A 43 4.76 6.01 -8.76
CA ASP A 43 4.91 7.30 -8.12
C ASP A 43 3.60 7.71 -7.45
N LEU A 44 3.67 8.36 -6.28
CA LEU A 44 2.50 8.86 -5.57
C LEU A 44 2.78 10.21 -4.91
N TRP A 45 1.86 11.13 -5.09
CA TRP A 45 1.91 12.47 -4.49
C TRP A 45 0.69 12.74 -3.62
N TYR A 46 0.90 13.41 -2.51
CA TYR A 46 -0.13 14.09 -1.72
C TYR A 46 0.03 15.60 -1.92
N GLY A 47 -0.75 16.21 -2.82
CA GLY A 47 -0.51 17.58 -3.28
C GLY A 47 0.86 17.72 -3.92
N GLU A 48 1.74 18.56 -3.34
CA GLU A 48 3.12 18.76 -3.80
C GLU A 48 4.12 17.74 -3.20
N ASN A 49 3.71 16.96 -2.21
CA ASN A 49 4.60 16.02 -1.55
C ASN A 49 4.69 14.70 -2.32
N HIS A 50 5.87 14.38 -2.88
CA HIS A 50 6.17 13.14 -3.57
C HIS A 50 6.46 12.03 -2.55
N ALA A 51 5.45 11.27 -2.18
CA ALA A 51 5.47 10.32 -1.07
C ALA A 51 6.03 8.93 -1.45
N LEU A 52 5.83 8.50 -2.69
CA LEU A 52 6.43 7.28 -3.25
C LEU A 52 7.11 7.63 -4.57
N GLN A 53 8.32 7.10 -4.79
CA GLN A 53 9.14 7.43 -5.95
C GLN A 53 9.62 6.15 -6.64
N ASN A 54 9.17 5.93 -7.87
CA ASN A 54 9.58 4.82 -8.74
C ASN A 54 9.60 3.45 -8.04
N ILE A 55 8.54 3.12 -7.32
CA ILE A 55 8.45 1.84 -6.60
C ILE A 55 8.21 0.71 -7.60
N ASN A 56 9.07 -0.31 -7.51
CA ASN A 56 8.98 -1.55 -8.26
C ASN A 56 9.07 -2.71 -7.26
N LEU A 57 7.98 -3.49 -7.14
CA LEU A 57 7.89 -4.55 -6.13
C LEU A 57 6.89 -5.61 -6.55
N ASP A 58 7.29 -6.87 -6.49
CA ASP A 58 6.39 -8.01 -6.63
C ASP A 58 6.07 -8.64 -5.27
N ILE A 59 4.80 -8.98 -5.07
CA ILE A 59 4.31 -9.71 -3.91
C ILE A 59 3.77 -11.04 -4.41
N TYR A 60 4.19 -12.12 -3.76
CA TYR A 60 3.86 -13.48 -4.18
C TYR A 60 2.69 -14.06 -3.42
N GLU A 61 1.91 -14.94 -4.06
CA GLU A 61 0.81 -15.66 -3.41
C GLU A 61 1.33 -16.58 -2.29
N ASN A 62 0.50 -16.72 -1.25
CA ASN A 62 0.76 -17.61 -0.11
C ASN A 62 2.09 -17.35 0.63
N GLN A 63 2.60 -16.12 0.55
CA GLN A 63 3.80 -15.69 1.25
C GLN A 63 3.51 -14.49 2.17
N ILE A 64 4.34 -14.35 3.20
CA ILE A 64 4.37 -13.15 4.04
C ILE A 64 5.46 -12.23 3.51
N THR A 65 5.05 -11.06 3.01
CA THR A 65 5.98 -10.00 2.59
C THR A 65 6.06 -8.93 3.67
N ALA A 66 7.25 -8.70 4.21
CA ALA A 66 7.49 -7.64 5.17
C ALA A 66 8.10 -6.40 4.49
N ILE A 67 7.52 -5.23 4.75
CA ILE A 67 8.03 -3.94 4.25
C ILE A 67 8.71 -3.22 5.41
N ILE A 68 10.01 -3.05 5.33
CA ILE A 68 10.87 -2.50 6.39
C ILE A 68 11.44 -1.15 5.95
N GLY A 69 11.66 -0.25 6.87
CA GLY A 69 12.28 1.04 6.60
C GLY A 69 12.01 2.06 7.72
N PRO A 70 12.65 3.23 7.70
CA PRO A 70 12.51 4.26 8.71
C PRO A 70 11.09 4.84 8.77
N SER A 71 10.77 5.55 9.85
CA SER A 71 9.49 6.27 9.96
C SER A 71 9.38 7.32 8.85
N GLY A 72 8.19 7.43 8.25
CA GLY A 72 7.92 8.43 7.21
C GLY A 72 8.38 8.06 5.78
N CYS A 73 9.06 6.92 5.55
CA CYS A 73 9.56 6.54 4.22
C CYS A 73 8.48 6.04 3.23
N GLY A 74 7.19 6.08 3.56
CA GLY A 74 6.11 5.72 2.63
C GLY A 74 5.52 4.32 2.79
N LYS A 75 5.97 3.46 3.73
CA LYS A 75 5.46 2.09 3.91
C LYS A 75 3.93 2.01 4.01
N SER A 76 3.36 2.80 4.90
CA SER A 76 1.90 2.83 5.10
C SER A 76 1.16 3.41 3.89
N THR A 77 1.79 4.33 3.16
CA THR A 77 1.27 4.86 1.90
C THR A 77 1.21 3.76 0.86
N TYR A 78 2.31 3.01 0.68
CA TYR A 78 2.36 1.90 -0.26
C TYR A 78 1.30 0.83 0.06
N ILE A 79 1.20 0.37 1.33
CA ILE A 79 0.19 -0.61 1.73
C ILE A 79 -1.23 -0.11 1.43
N LYS A 80 -1.54 1.17 1.71
CA LYS A 80 -2.84 1.78 1.39
C LYS A 80 -3.10 1.90 -0.10
N THR A 81 -2.05 1.89 -0.93
CA THR A 81 -2.20 1.96 -2.39
C THR A 81 -2.70 0.63 -2.95
N LEU A 82 -2.30 -0.51 -2.36
CA LEU A 82 -2.68 -1.85 -2.82
C LEU A 82 -4.19 -2.12 -2.81
N ASN A 83 -4.95 -1.44 -1.95
CA ASN A 83 -6.43 -1.52 -1.91
C ASN A 83 -7.12 -0.19 -2.27
N ARG A 84 -6.37 0.74 -2.87
CA ARG A 84 -6.84 2.06 -3.31
C ARG A 84 -7.40 2.94 -2.18
N MET A 85 -7.00 2.69 -0.92
CA MET A 85 -7.40 3.55 0.21
C MET A 85 -6.76 4.94 0.14
N VAL A 86 -5.66 5.10 -0.58
CA VAL A 86 -5.03 6.42 -0.80
C VAL A 86 -5.94 7.40 -1.51
N GLU A 87 -6.87 6.92 -2.34
CA GLU A 87 -7.83 7.76 -3.07
C GLU A 87 -8.89 8.42 -2.17
N LEU A 88 -8.96 8.08 -0.88
CA LEU A 88 -9.77 8.80 0.09
C LEU A 88 -9.18 10.20 0.40
N VAL A 89 -7.93 10.45 0.03
CA VAL A 89 -7.30 11.76 0.14
C VAL A 89 -7.49 12.51 -1.19
N PRO A 90 -8.27 13.61 -1.24
CA PRO A 90 -8.64 14.28 -2.50
C PRO A 90 -7.44 14.79 -3.31
N SER A 91 -6.31 15.10 -2.65
CA SER A 91 -5.10 15.63 -3.30
C SER A 91 -4.16 14.55 -3.83
N VAL A 92 -4.53 13.25 -3.73
CA VAL A 92 -3.65 12.18 -4.17
C VAL A 92 -3.58 12.11 -5.70
N LYS A 93 -2.36 11.95 -6.20
CA LYS A 93 -2.06 11.65 -7.60
C LYS A 93 -1.15 10.43 -7.65
N THR A 94 -1.37 9.56 -8.63
CA THR A 94 -0.55 8.37 -8.85
C THR A 94 -0.11 8.31 -10.30
N ALA A 95 1.10 7.77 -10.55
CA ALA A 95 1.59 7.39 -11.86
C ALA A 95 2.22 6.00 -11.77
N GLY A 96 2.43 5.33 -12.92
CA GLY A 96 2.84 3.94 -12.95
C GLY A 96 1.65 2.99 -12.88
N LYS A 97 1.90 1.72 -12.53
CA LYS A 97 0.87 0.66 -12.49
C LYS A 97 0.99 -0.19 -11.24
N ILE A 98 -0.14 -0.68 -10.78
CA ILE A 98 -0.21 -1.79 -9.83
C ILE A 98 -1.13 -2.84 -10.42
N LEU A 99 -0.56 -3.99 -10.72
CA LEU A 99 -1.32 -5.14 -11.20
C LEU A 99 -1.68 -6.03 -10.00
N TYR A 100 -2.96 -6.34 -9.86
CA TYR A 100 -3.47 -7.38 -8.97
C TYR A 100 -4.02 -8.51 -9.82
N ARG A 101 -3.40 -9.69 -9.78
CA ARG A 101 -3.72 -10.81 -10.66
C ARG A 101 -3.78 -10.37 -12.13
N ASP A 102 -2.71 -9.71 -12.59
CA ASP A 102 -2.51 -9.19 -13.95
C ASP A 102 -3.49 -8.10 -14.41
N GLN A 103 -4.34 -7.60 -13.52
CA GLN A 103 -5.27 -6.50 -13.81
C GLN A 103 -4.82 -5.21 -13.11
N ASP A 104 -4.70 -4.13 -13.87
CA ASP A 104 -4.35 -2.82 -13.31
C ASP A 104 -5.46 -2.32 -12.39
N ILE A 105 -5.14 -2.20 -11.10
CA ILE A 105 -6.13 -1.76 -10.10
C ILE A 105 -6.56 -0.30 -10.28
N PHE A 106 -5.79 0.52 -11.02
CA PHE A 106 -6.14 1.92 -11.30
C PHE A 106 -6.92 2.10 -12.61
N ASP A 107 -7.13 1.03 -13.39
CA ASP A 107 -8.01 1.10 -14.56
C ASP A 107 -9.42 1.56 -14.13
N GLN A 108 -10.03 2.44 -14.95
CA GLN A 108 -11.38 2.97 -14.68
C GLN A 108 -12.46 1.87 -14.66
N LYS A 109 -12.22 0.77 -15.35
CA LYS A 109 -13.14 -0.39 -15.40
C LYS A 109 -12.99 -1.31 -14.18
N TYR A 110 -11.92 -1.16 -13.40
CA TYR A 110 -11.69 -2.00 -12.24
C TYR A 110 -12.48 -1.51 -11.01
N SER A 111 -13.39 -2.34 -10.50
CA SER A 111 -14.22 -1.98 -9.33
C SER A 111 -13.40 -1.91 -8.04
N LYS A 112 -13.44 -0.76 -7.38
CA LYS A 112 -12.81 -0.54 -6.06
C LYS A 112 -13.45 -1.42 -4.98
N GLU A 113 -14.75 -1.62 -5.07
CA GLU A 113 -15.53 -2.43 -4.15
C GLU A 113 -15.10 -3.89 -4.23
N GLN A 114 -14.96 -4.40 -5.45
CA GLN A 114 -14.48 -5.76 -5.68
C GLN A 114 -13.03 -5.94 -5.19
N LEU A 115 -12.15 -4.96 -5.45
CA LEU A 115 -10.78 -4.98 -4.93
C LEU A 115 -10.78 -5.08 -3.41
N ARG A 116 -11.54 -4.22 -2.72
CA ARG A 116 -11.60 -4.17 -1.26
C ARG A 116 -12.29 -5.38 -0.62
N THR A 117 -13.11 -6.09 -1.38
CA THR A 117 -13.66 -7.39 -0.97
C THR A 117 -12.59 -8.47 -0.94
N ASN A 118 -11.68 -8.43 -1.91
CA ASN A 118 -10.62 -9.43 -2.07
C ASN A 118 -9.36 -9.09 -1.25
N VAL A 119 -9.12 -7.81 -0.97
CA VAL A 119 -7.91 -7.31 -0.32
C VAL A 119 -8.27 -6.57 0.96
N GLY A 120 -8.31 -7.33 2.06
CA GLY A 120 -8.55 -6.78 3.39
C GLY A 120 -7.39 -5.96 3.90
N MET A 121 -7.68 -5.02 4.81
CA MET A 121 -6.67 -4.21 5.49
C MET A 121 -6.93 -4.19 7.00
N VAL A 122 -5.87 -4.42 7.78
CA VAL A 122 -5.91 -4.25 9.23
C VAL A 122 -5.23 -2.91 9.56
N PHE A 123 -5.95 -2.03 10.25
CA PHE A 123 -5.45 -0.72 10.65
C PHE A 123 -4.69 -0.81 11.98
N GLN A 124 -3.75 0.12 12.18
CA GLN A 124 -2.95 0.20 13.41
C GLN A 124 -3.83 0.49 14.65
N GLN A 125 -4.86 1.30 14.48
CA GLN A 125 -5.85 1.56 15.54
C GLN A 125 -7.17 0.85 15.20
N PRO A 126 -7.77 0.13 16.16
CA PRO A 126 -9.07 -0.48 15.97
C PRO A 126 -10.13 0.61 15.79
N ASN A 127 -11.01 0.43 14.83
CA ASN A 127 -12.12 1.33 14.54
C ASN A 127 -13.43 0.55 14.45
N PRO A 128 -13.92 -0.02 15.57
CA PRO A 128 -15.16 -0.76 15.58
C PRO A 128 -16.36 0.17 15.40
N PHE A 129 -17.40 -0.34 14.75
CA PHE A 129 -18.68 0.36 14.74
C PHE A 129 -19.30 0.38 16.15
N PRO A 130 -20.14 1.37 16.48
CA PRO A 130 -20.86 1.45 17.75
C PRO A 130 -22.01 0.41 17.79
N LYS A 131 -21.65 -0.86 17.75
CA LYS A 131 -22.51 -2.04 17.68
C LYS A 131 -21.97 -3.13 18.58
N SER A 132 -22.72 -4.23 18.73
CA SER A 132 -22.25 -5.41 19.46
C SER A 132 -20.99 -6.02 18.79
N ILE A 133 -20.23 -6.81 19.55
CA ILE A 133 -19.08 -7.58 19.01
C ILE A 133 -19.55 -8.47 17.86
N TYR A 134 -20.66 -9.17 18.06
CA TYR A 134 -21.26 -10.03 17.03
C TYR A 134 -21.59 -9.26 15.74
N ASP A 135 -22.20 -8.08 15.85
CA ASP A 135 -22.55 -7.26 14.68
C ASP A 135 -21.31 -6.69 13.97
N ASN A 136 -20.26 -6.35 14.71
CA ASN A 136 -19.00 -5.93 14.11
C ASN A 136 -18.35 -7.07 13.29
N ILE A 137 -18.32 -8.30 13.84
CA ILE A 137 -17.75 -9.46 13.15
C ILE A 137 -18.59 -9.85 11.93
N THR A 138 -19.93 -9.83 12.06
CA THR A 138 -20.83 -10.25 10.98
C THR A 138 -21.12 -9.16 9.95
N TYR A 139 -20.66 -7.94 10.17
CA TYR A 139 -20.94 -6.80 9.28
C TYR A 139 -20.44 -7.03 7.86
N GLY A 140 -19.16 -7.39 7.70
CA GLY A 140 -18.58 -7.69 6.40
C GLY A 140 -19.35 -8.79 5.63
N PRO A 141 -19.50 -10.00 6.18
CA PRO A 141 -20.29 -11.05 5.56
C PRO A 141 -21.71 -10.62 5.17
N LYS A 142 -22.40 -9.89 6.05
CA LYS A 142 -23.79 -9.40 5.79
C LYS A 142 -23.84 -8.46 4.57
N ILE A 143 -22.88 -7.51 4.44
CA ILE A 143 -22.86 -6.58 3.29
C ILE A 143 -22.59 -7.32 1.99
N HIS A 144 -21.78 -8.37 2.05
CA HIS A 144 -21.47 -9.21 0.88
C HIS A 144 -22.51 -10.30 0.60
N GLY A 145 -23.69 -10.21 1.23
CA GLY A 145 -24.83 -11.08 0.94
C GLY A 145 -24.74 -12.48 1.55
N ILE A 146 -23.79 -12.73 2.44
CA ILE A 146 -23.72 -13.99 3.18
C ILE A 146 -24.83 -13.96 4.25
N LYS A 147 -25.89 -14.72 4.03
CA LYS A 147 -26.99 -14.90 4.98
C LYS A 147 -26.60 -15.99 5.97
N ASN A 148 -26.80 -15.74 7.27
CA ASN A 148 -26.74 -16.80 8.27
C ASN A 148 -27.74 -17.90 7.87
N LYS A 149 -27.25 -19.14 7.77
CA LYS A 149 -28.10 -20.33 7.80
C LYS A 149 -28.38 -20.70 9.24
#